data_a54f88e2171803c869ae22157669db6d
#
_entry.id   a54f88e2171803c869ae22157669db6d
#
_cell.length_a   1.000
_cell.length_b   1.000
_cell.length_c   1.000
_cell.angle_alpha   90.00
_cell.angle_beta   90.00
_cell.angle_gamma   90.00
#
_symmetry.space_group_name_H-M   'P 1'
#
loop_
_entity.id
_entity.type
_entity.pdbx_description
1 polymer ?
#
loop_
_entity_poly.entity_id
_entity_poly.type
_entity_poly.pdbx_seq_one_letter_code
_entity_poly.pdbx_strand_id
1 'polypeptide(L)'
;MGVKAINGNAAGLKEWAIVCKALEEGRQVILLRKGGIMEYKYGFEVKHSSFFLYPTYEHQSKESLQPDYADKLDIVLQNTPRDNRNRITSCATAIQVTEITDEVVLGRLEKYHIWNDRYVNIRMRYNPKKPMNVVVLRVYKLNNPIEVDIEPELTGCRSWVPIRLSNTKLQAQQKSQHEYNNQSALDIVDADCEPVFDDSEFKDIVKELQELSIK
;
A
#
# COMPACT_ATOMS: atom_id res chain seq x y z
N MET A 1 -2.95 -15.57 -3.70
CA MET A 1 -2.51 -14.37 -4.47
C MET A 1 -1.00 -14.38 -4.58
N GLY A 2 -0.43 -14.07 -5.75
CA GLY A 2 1.02 -14.05 -5.94
C GLY A 2 1.57 -12.61 -5.95
N VAL A 3 2.51 -12.31 -5.06
CA VAL A 3 3.37 -11.11 -5.15
C VAL A 3 4.66 -11.53 -5.88
N LYS A 4 4.95 -10.85 -7.00
CA LYS A 4 6.15 -11.17 -7.78
C LYS A 4 7.41 -10.82 -7.00
N ALA A 5 8.29 -11.80 -6.81
CA ALA A 5 9.65 -11.59 -6.32
C ALA A 5 10.64 -11.80 -7.46
N ILE A 6 11.68 -10.96 -7.51
CA ILE A 6 12.80 -11.08 -8.44
C ILE A 6 14.08 -11.26 -7.61
N ASN A 7 14.81 -12.34 -7.82
CA ASN A 7 16.03 -12.67 -7.06
C ASN A 7 15.81 -12.65 -5.53
N GLY A 8 14.69 -13.19 -5.04
CA GLY A 8 14.36 -13.23 -3.61
C GLY A 8 13.86 -11.89 -3.04
N ASN A 9 13.70 -10.86 -3.87
CA ASN A 9 13.16 -9.56 -3.46
C ASN A 9 11.75 -9.37 -4.01
N ALA A 10 10.80 -9.08 -3.12
CA ALA A 10 9.46 -8.64 -3.48
C ALA A 10 9.36 -7.11 -3.39
N ALA A 11 8.38 -6.54 -4.08
CA ALA A 11 8.10 -5.11 -3.98
C ALA A 11 7.33 -4.79 -2.70
N GLY A 12 7.74 -3.74 -1.99
CA GLY A 12 6.98 -3.12 -0.92
C GLY A 12 6.59 -1.68 -1.28
N LEU A 13 5.34 -1.32 -1.06
CA LEU A 13 4.88 0.06 -1.13
C LEU A 13 4.82 0.63 0.29
N LYS A 14 5.61 1.68 0.53
CA LYS A 14 5.60 2.39 1.83
C LYS A 14 4.32 3.19 1.98
N GLU A 15 3.63 2.98 3.08
CA GLU A 15 2.45 3.73 3.46
C GLU A 15 2.41 3.94 4.98
N TRP A 16 1.70 4.96 5.44
CA TRP A 16 1.51 5.17 6.88
C TRP A 16 0.91 3.93 7.53
N ALA A 17 1.39 3.57 8.72
CA ALA A 17 0.91 2.38 9.42
C ALA A 17 -0.59 2.43 9.70
N ILE A 18 -1.14 3.62 10.00
CA ILE A 18 -2.59 3.83 10.17
C ILE A 18 -3.36 3.59 8.86
N VAL A 19 -2.78 3.93 7.69
CA VAL A 19 -3.38 3.66 6.37
C VAL A 19 -3.36 2.17 6.07
N CYS A 20 -2.23 1.48 6.33
CA CYS A 20 -2.16 0.03 6.20
C CYS A 20 -3.26 -0.65 7.05
N LYS A 21 -3.44 -0.18 8.29
CA LYS A 21 -4.48 -0.67 9.18
C LYS A 21 -5.90 -0.43 8.65
N ALA A 22 -6.17 0.77 8.12
CA ALA A 22 -7.46 1.11 7.52
C ALA A 22 -7.77 0.27 6.27
N LEU A 23 -6.76 -0.01 5.44
CA LEU A 23 -6.86 -0.91 4.30
C LEU A 23 -7.22 -2.33 4.74
N GLU A 24 -6.57 -2.85 5.78
CA GLU A 24 -6.84 -4.18 6.35
C GLU A 24 -8.22 -4.28 7.02
N GLU A 25 -8.77 -3.18 7.51
CA GLU A 25 -10.10 -3.11 8.12
C GLU A 25 -11.22 -2.88 7.08
N GLY A 26 -10.88 -2.74 5.79
CA GLY A 26 -11.84 -2.42 4.73
C GLY A 26 -12.42 -1.00 4.82
N ARG A 27 -11.79 -0.13 5.60
CA ARG A 27 -12.19 1.28 5.75
C ARG A 27 -11.55 2.20 4.74
N GLN A 28 -10.52 1.70 4.09
CA GLN A 28 -9.86 2.36 2.97
C GLN A 28 -9.69 1.37 1.81
N VAL A 29 -9.87 1.86 0.59
CA VAL A 29 -9.77 1.06 -0.64
C VAL A 29 -8.90 1.73 -1.67
N ILE A 30 -8.69 3.04 -1.53
CA ILE A 30 -7.89 3.85 -2.45
C ILE A 30 -6.68 4.46 -1.75
N LEU A 31 -5.60 4.65 -2.49
CA LEU A 31 -4.50 5.53 -2.08
C LEU A 31 -4.54 6.83 -2.87
N LEU A 32 -4.25 7.95 -2.19
CA LEU A 32 -4.05 9.26 -2.79
C LEU A 32 -2.55 9.53 -2.89
N ARG A 33 -1.99 9.43 -4.10
CA ARG A 33 -0.54 9.52 -4.33
C ARG A 33 -0.18 10.62 -5.31
N LYS A 34 0.73 11.50 -4.90
CA LYS A 34 1.25 12.57 -5.76
C LYS A 34 2.77 12.51 -5.94
N GLY A 35 3.37 11.47 -5.41
CA GLY A 35 4.81 11.30 -5.28
C GLY A 35 5.38 11.99 -4.05
N GLY A 36 6.53 11.52 -3.60
CA GLY A 36 7.34 12.10 -2.54
C GLY A 36 8.41 13.05 -3.09
N ILE A 37 9.34 13.48 -2.23
CA ILE A 37 10.45 14.37 -2.59
C ILE A 37 11.30 13.76 -3.71
N MET A 38 11.59 12.47 -3.63
CA MET A 38 12.40 11.75 -4.65
C MET A 38 11.66 11.57 -5.98
N GLU A 39 10.33 11.64 -5.96
CA GLU A 39 9.46 11.47 -7.13
C GLU A 39 8.93 12.81 -7.65
N TYR A 40 9.39 13.95 -7.10
CA TYR A 40 8.86 15.29 -7.39
C TYR A 40 8.83 15.62 -8.89
N LYS A 41 9.87 15.23 -9.63
CA LYS A 41 9.99 15.53 -11.07
C LYS A 41 9.01 14.73 -11.93
N TYR A 42 8.83 13.45 -11.62
CA TYR A 42 8.07 12.51 -12.46
C TYR A 42 6.67 12.20 -11.92
N GLY A 43 6.42 12.47 -10.64
CA GLY A 43 5.20 12.08 -9.95
C GLY A 43 5.28 10.64 -9.41
N PHE A 44 4.19 10.19 -8.80
CA PHE A 44 4.07 8.80 -8.36
C PHE A 44 3.75 7.89 -9.55
N GLU A 45 4.39 6.74 -9.59
CA GLU A 45 4.16 5.70 -10.58
C GLU A 45 3.90 4.36 -9.88
N VAL A 46 2.91 3.61 -10.34
CA VAL A 46 2.67 2.23 -9.91
C VAL A 46 3.64 1.32 -10.66
N LYS A 47 4.79 1.04 -10.05
CA LYS A 47 5.85 0.23 -10.65
C LYS A 47 5.57 -1.28 -10.63
N HIS A 48 4.73 -1.71 -9.70
CA HIS A 48 4.41 -3.12 -9.48
C HIS A 48 2.91 -3.27 -9.33
N SER A 49 2.32 -4.20 -10.06
CA SER A 49 0.88 -4.49 -9.98
C SER A 49 0.47 -5.16 -8.67
N SER A 50 1.37 -5.95 -8.08
CA SER A 50 1.18 -6.62 -6.79
C SER A 50 2.38 -6.39 -5.90
N PHE A 51 2.15 -6.09 -4.62
CA PHE A 51 3.18 -5.68 -3.68
C PHE A 51 2.74 -5.87 -2.23
N PHE A 52 3.71 -5.92 -1.32
CA PHE A 52 3.45 -5.84 0.10
C PHE A 52 3.18 -4.40 0.54
N LEU A 53 2.30 -4.20 1.50
CA LEU A 53 2.12 -2.91 2.17
C LEU A 53 3.15 -2.81 3.29
N TYR A 54 4.12 -1.88 3.12
CA TYR A 54 5.19 -1.67 4.10
C TYR A 54 4.82 -0.51 5.03
N PRO A 55 4.43 -0.79 6.29
CA PRO A 55 3.99 0.26 7.20
C PRO A 55 5.15 1.16 7.62
N THR A 56 4.92 2.48 7.62
CA THR A 56 5.85 3.48 8.15
C THR A 56 5.22 4.19 9.33
N TYR A 57 6.01 4.45 10.37
CA TYR A 57 5.53 5.04 11.62
C TYR A 57 5.94 6.49 11.79
N GLU A 58 6.86 6.98 10.95
CA GLU A 58 7.35 8.35 10.96
C GLU A 58 6.37 9.31 10.26
N HIS A 59 6.36 10.56 10.71
CA HIS A 59 5.64 11.67 10.09
C HIS A 59 4.12 11.51 9.99
N GLN A 60 3.52 10.60 10.72
CA GLN A 60 2.08 10.48 10.82
C GLN A 60 1.50 11.62 11.67
N SER A 61 0.37 12.18 11.26
CA SER A 61 -0.23 13.35 11.90
C SER A 61 -1.74 13.18 12.04
N LYS A 62 -2.26 13.36 13.26
CA LYS A 62 -3.69 13.33 13.56
C LYS A 62 -4.47 14.37 12.76
N GLU A 63 -3.87 15.55 12.55
CA GLU A 63 -4.47 16.66 11.82
C GLU A 63 -4.69 16.36 10.34
N SER A 64 -4.17 15.25 9.84
CA SER A 64 -4.34 14.78 8.47
C SER A 64 -5.45 13.74 8.31
N LEU A 65 -5.98 13.25 9.42
CA LEU A 65 -6.93 12.12 9.46
C LEU A 65 -8.34 12.60 9.76
N GLN A 66 -9.32 11.82 9.29
CA GLN A 66 -10.70 11.93 9.75
C GLN A 66 -10.76 11.63 11.26
N PRO A 67 -11.72 12.20 12.02
CA PRO A 67 -11.76 12.10 13.49
C PRO A 67 -11.66 10.67 14.01
N ASP A 68 -12.42 9.74 13.44
CA ASP A 68 -12.45 8.32 13.85
C ASP A 68 -11.08 7.61 13.77
N TYR A 69 -10.18 8.13 12.93
CA TYR A 69 -8.83 7.60 12.75
C TYR A 69 -7.76 8.37 13.50
N ALA A 70 -8.00 9.65 13.79
CA ALA A 70 -7.10 10.45 14.61
C ALA A 70 -6.92 9.84 16.01
N ASP A 71 -8.00 9.33 16.59
CA ASP A 71 -7.97 8.66 17.91
C ASP A 71 -7.26 7.30 17.85
N LYS A 72 -7.39 6.57 16.75
CA LYS A 72 -6.73 5.28 16.55
C LYS A 72 -5.24 5.39 16.31
N LEU A 73 -4.74 6.55 15.87
CA LEU A 73 -3.33 6.74 15.53
C LEU A 73 -2.40 6.43 16.71
N ASP A 74 -2.74 6.85 17.94
CA ASP A 74 -1.91 6.58 19.12
C ASP A 74 -1.76 5.08 19.38
N ILE A 75 -2.82 4.31 19.17
CA ILE A 75 -2.80 2.85 19.32
C ILE A 75 -1.88 2.23 18.25
N VAL A 76 -1.94 2.71 17.02
CA VAL A 76 -1.08 2.22 15.95
C VAL A 76 0.38 2.55 16.22
N LEU A 77 0.68 3.76 16.72
CA LEU A 77 2.04 4.19 17.05
C LEU A 77 2.66 3.42 18.21
N GLN A 78 1.86 2.87 19.14
CA GLN A 78 2.35 1.99 20.20
C GLN A 78 2.97 0.70 19.64
N ASN A 79 2.61 0.30 18.42
CA ASN A 79 3.15 -0.85 17.72
C ASN A 79 4.36 -0.51 16.84
N THR A 80 4.95 0.68 16.99
CA THR A 80 6.20 1.04 16.31
C THR A 80 7.29 0.02 16.61
N PRO A 81 7.99 -0.51 15.61
CA PRO A 81 9.03 -1.51 15.77
C PRO A 81 10.11 -1.05 16.77
N ARG A 82 10.47 -1.91 17.72
CA ARG A 82 11.49 -1.60 18.75
C ARG A 82 12.84 -2.26 18.46
N ASP A 83 12.82 -3.39 17.77
CA ASP A 83 13.99 -4.27 17.57
C ASP A 83 14.54 -4.15 16.13
N ASN A 84 14.48 -2.96 15.53
CA ASN A 84 14.90 -2.71 14.15
C ASN A 84 14.25 -3.68 13.13
N ARG A 85 13.07 -4.20 13.43
CA ARG A 85 12.27 -5.05 12.58
C ARG A 85 10.93 -4.42 12.28
N ASN A 86 10.48 -4.51 11.06
CA ASN A 86 9.15 -4.12 10.67
C ASN A 86 8.29 -5.34 10.39
N ARG A 87 6.99 -5.23 10.65
CA ARG A 87 6.03 -6.32 10.47
C ARG A 87 5.08 -5.99 9.33
N ILE A 88 5.10 -6.81 8.30
CA ILE A 88 4.21 -6.73 7.15
C ILE A 88 3.06 -7.70 7.37
N THR A 89 1.84 -7.18 7.36
CA THR A 89 0.59 -7.92 7.66
C THR A 89 -0.33 -8.04 6.47
N SER A 90 -0.02 -7.33 5.37
CA SER A 90 -0.89 -7.30 4.19
C SER A 90 -0.11 -7.09 2.90
N CYS A 91 -0.77 -7.50 1.81
CA CYS A 91 -0.35 -7.23 0.45
C CYS A 91 -1.52 -6.72 -0.38
N ALA A 92 -1.23 -6.15 -1.53
CA ALA A 92 -2.25 -5.55 -2.38
C ALA A 92 -1.95 -5.76 -3.87
N THR A 93 -3.02 -5.70 -4.67
CA THR A 93 -2.95 -5.53 -6.13
C THR A 93 -3.54 -4.18 -6.49
N ALA A 94 -2.82 -3.39 -7.27
CA ALA A 94 -3.35 -2.18 -7.89
C ALA A 94 -4.27 -2.58 -9.05
N ILE A 95 -5.55 -2.26 -8.91
CA ILE A 95 -6.58 -2.64 -9.89
C ILE A 95 -6.78 -1.55 -10.93
N GLN A 96 -6.74 -0.28 -10.48
CA GLN A 96 -6.94 0.88 -11.32
C GLN A 96 -6.13 2.05 -10.79
N VAL A 97 -5.62 2.87 -11.71
CA VAL A 97 -5.00 4.17 -11.40
C VAL A 97 -5.73 5.23 -12.20
N THR A 98 -6.21 6.26 -11.53
CA THR A 98 -6.90 7.40 -12.15
C THR A 98 -6.19 8.68 -11.73
N GLU A 99 -5.84 9.51 -12.70
CA GLU A 99 -5.29 10.84 -12.47
C GLU A 99 -6.41 11.85 -12.29
N ILE A 100 -6.44 12.54 -11.14
CA ILE A 100 -7.47 13.53 -10.81
C ILE A 100 -6.79 14.87 -10.51
N THR A 101 -7.31 15.92 -11.14
CA THR A 101 -6.88 17.32 -10.94
C THR A 101 -7.96 18.16 -10.25
N ASP A 102 -9.19 17.68 -10.21
CA ASP A 102 -10.34 18.37 -9.65
C ASP A 102 -10.55 17.98 -8.17
N GLU A 103 -10.50 18.96 -7.28
CA GLU A 103 -10.73 18.77 -5.84
C GLU A 103 -12.17 18.33 -5.53
N VAL A 104 -13.15 18.72 -6.35
CA VAL A 104 -14.56 18.32 -6.17
C VAL A 104 -14.71 16.81 -6.40
N VAL A 105 -14.03 16.28 -7.42
CA VAL A 105 -14.02 14.83 -7.69
C VAL A 105 -13.36 14.07 -6.54
N LEU A 106 -12.23 14.58 -6.00
CA LEU A 106 -11.56 13.98 -4.85
C LEU A 106 -12.46 13.98 -3.60
N GLY A 107 -13.23 15.06 -3.37
CA GLY A 107 -14.17 15.13 -2.23
C GLY A 107 -15.24 14.04 -2.28
N ARG A 108 -15.68 13.61 -3.47
CA ARG A 108 -16.65 12.49 -3.60
C ARG A 108 -16.08 11.14 -3.19
N LEU A 109 -14.76 11.02 -3.10
CA LEU A 109 -14.05 9.80 -2.73
C LEU A 109 -13.79 9.70 -1.21
N GLU A 110 -14.25 10.67 -0.42
CA GLU A 110 -13.97 10.79 1.02
C GLU A 110 -14.27 9.50 1.82
N LYS A 111 -15.34 8.79 1.49
CA LYS A 111 -15.71 7.55 2.19
C LYS A 111 -14.78 6.35 1.91
N TYR A 112 -13.88 6.47 0.93
CA TYR A 112 -12.97 5.40 0.53
C TYR A 112 -11.55 5.56 1.05
N HIS A 113 -11.29 6.60 1.88
CA HIS A 113 -10.00 6.84 2.50
C HIS A 113 -10.17 7.52 3.88
N ILE A 114 -9.11 7.47 4.69
CA ILE A 114 -9.11 8.00 6.05
C ILE A 114 -8.59 9.44 6.16
N TRP A 115 -8.23 10.07 5.05
CA TRP A 115 -7.71 11.43 5.03
C TRP A 115 -8.85 12.45 5.17
N ASN A 116 -8.59 13.55 5.88
CA ASN A 116 -9.51 14.69 5.92
C ASN A 116 -9.24 15.69 4.79
N ASP A 117 -10.15 16.66 4.62
CA ASP A 117 -10.04 17.69 3.59
C ASP A 117 -8.74 18.50 3.67
N ARG A 118 -8.25 18.75 4.90
CA ARG A 118 -6.99 19.48 5.09
C ARG A 118 -5.83 18.73 4.42
N TYR A 119 -5.73 17.41 4.61
CA TYR A 119 -4.70 16.61 3.97
C TYR A 119 -4.84 16.64 2.45
N VAL A 120 -6.04 16.41 1.94
CA VAL A 120 -6.31 16.40 0.49
C VAL A 120 -5.91 17.73 -0.12
N ASN A 121 -6.31 18.86 0.48
CA ASN A 121 -5.98 20.20 0.01
C ASN A 121 -4.46 20.49 0.03
N ILE A 122 -3.75 20.10 1.11
CA ILE A 122 -2.30 20.25 1.18
C ILE A 122 -1.63 19.42 0.07
N ARG A 123 -2.09 18.20 -0.15
CA ARG A 123 -1.54 17.32 -1.20
C ARG A 123 -1.84 17.84 -2.61
N MET A 124 -3.01 18.43 -2.84
CA MET A 124 -3.34 19.04 -4.13
C MET A 124 -2.44 20.24 -4.44
N ARG A 125 -2.15 21.07 -3.45
CA ARG A 125 -1.24 22.23 -3.59
C ARG A 125 0.24 21.84 -3.70
N TYR A 126 0.62 20.66 -3.18
CA TYR A 126 1.97 20.13 -3.38
C TYR A 126 2.15 19.72 -4.84
N ASN A 127 3.10 20.34 -5.54
CA ASN A 127 3.36 20.14 -6.96
C ASN A 127 2.08 20.25 -7.84
N PRO A 128 1.48 21.47 -7.94
CA PRO A 128 0.16 21.66 -8.53
C PRO A 128 0.08 21.31 -10.02
N LYS A 129 1.23 21.23 -10.70
CA LYS A 129 1.33 20.82 -12.11
C LYS A 129 1.16 19.30 -12.32
N LYS A 130 1.17 18.52 -11.25
CA LYS A 130 0.99 17.05 -11.33
C LYS A 130 -0.40 16.66 -10.78
N PRO A 131 -1.08 15.71 -11.42
CA PRO A 131 -2.36 15.19 -10.92
C PRO A 131 -2.19 14.44 -9.60
N MET A 132 -3.26 14.22 -8.87
CA MET A 132 -3.37 13.23 -7.83
C MET A 132 -3.62 11.87 -8.46
N ASN A 133 -2.79 10.89 -8.19
CA ASN A 133 -3.05 9.51 -8.56
C ASN A 133 -3.95 8.87 -7.49
N VAL A 134 -5.15 8.49 -7.88
CA VAL A 134 -6.07 7.66 -7.09
C VAL A 134 -5.84 6.22 -7.51
N VAL A 135 -5.29 5.42 -6.60
CA VAL A 135 -4.95 4.01 -6.85
C VAL A 135 -5.94 3.14 -6.12
N VAL A 136 -6.78 2.39 -6.84
CA VAL A 136 -7.71 1.41 -6.27
C VAL A 136 -6.94 0.13 -5.97
N LEU A 137 -7.04 -0.35 -4.72
CA LEU A 137 -6.33 -1.52 -4.24
C LEU A 137 -7.28 -2.67 -3.90
N ARG A 138 -6.98 -3.86 -4.40
CA ARG A 138 -7.47 -5.12 -3.86
C ARG A 138 -6.50 -5.56 -2.77
N VAL A 139 -6.92 -5.48 -1.50
CA VAL A 139 -6.07 -5.76 -0.34
C VAL A 139 -6.34 -7.16 0.20
N TYR A 140 -5.28 -7.81 0.68
CA TYR A 140 -5.30 -9.15 1.28
C TYR A 140 -4.53 -9.12 2.59
N LYS A 141 -5.07 -9.73 3.63
CA LYS A 141 -4.39 -9.96 4.91
C LYS A 141 -3.54 -11.22 4.82
N LEU A 142 -2.32 -11.14 5.30
CA LEU A 142 -1.46 -12.31 5.41
C LEU A 142 -1.88 -13.16 6.62
N ASN A 143 -2.13 -14.45 6.41
CA ASN A 143 -2.37 -15.40 7.50
C ASN A 143 -1.12 -15.56 8.37
N ASN A 144 0.05 -15.40 7.77
CA ASN A 144 1.34 -15.41 8.44
C ASN A 144 2.07 -14.10 8.16
N PRO A 145 2.07 -13.12 9.09
CA PRO A 145 2.82 -11.87 8.93
C PRO A 145 4.31 -12.10 8.71
N ILE A 146 4.93 -11.20 7.95
CA ILE A 146 6.35 -11.26 7.58
C ILE A 146 7.12 -10.25 8.42
N GLU A 147 8.12 -10.72 9.14
CA GLU A 147 9.09 -9.86 9.83
C GLU A 147 10.24 -9.55 8.88
N VAL A 148 10.57 -8.26 8.74
CA VAL A 148 11.68 -7.78 7.89
C VAL A 148 12.59 -6.88 8.70
N ASP A 149 13.90 -7.05 8.55
CA ASP A 149 14.87 -6.15 9.18
C ASP A 149 14.80 -4.77 8.51
N ILE A 150 14.88 -3.69 9.31
CA ILE A 150 14.89 -2.31 8.81
C ILE A 150 16.31 -1.98 8.36
N GLU A 151 16.58 -2.17 7.08
CA GLU A 151 17.85 -1.81 6.46
C GLU A 151 17.86 -0.34 6.01
N PRO A 152 19.03 0.29 5.85
CA PRO A 152 19.12 1.68 5.37
C PRO A 152 18.40 1.91 4.03
N GLU A 153 18.33 0.90 3.17
CA GLU A 153 17.62 0.96 1.89
C GLU A 153 16.10 1.11 2.06
N LEU A 154 15.55 0.69 3.20
CA LEU A 154 14.13 0.78 3.53
C LEU A 154 13.77 2.11 4.19
N THR A 155 14.75 2.96 4.51
CA THR A 155 14.54 4.26 5.13
C THR A 155 14.35 5.38 4.09
N GLY A 156 14.02 6.60 4.55
CA GLY A 156 13.90 7.79 3.70
C GLY A 156 12.59 7.87 2.90
N CYS A 157 12.47 8.96 2.11
CA CYS A 157 11.23 9.37 1.44
C CYS A 157 11.09 8.77 0.04
N ARG A 158 11.08 7.45 -0.07
CA ARG A 158 10.79 6.72 -1.32
C ARG A 158 9.51 5.91 -1.17
N SER A 159 8.73 5.80 -2.24
CA SER A 159 7.48 5.03 -2.22
C SER A 159 7.71 3.53 -2.31
N TRP A 160 8.65 3.10 -3.15
CA TRP A 160 8.92 1.69 -3.41
C TRP A 160 10.21 1.23 -2.75
N VAL A 161 10.15 0.09 -2.08
CA VAL A 161 11.29 -0.54 -1.40
C VAL A 161 11.37 -2.03 -1.72
N PRO A 162 12.59 -2.61 -1.77
CA PRO A 162 12.74 -4.06 -1.90
C PRO A 162 12.47 -4.74 -0.55
N ILE A 163 11.63 -5.77 -0.55
CA ILE A 163 11.39 -6.61 0.63
C ILE A 163 12.17 -7.90 0.45
N ARG A 164 13.22 -8.10 1.24
CA ARG A 164 14.03 -9.31 1.23
C ARG A 164 13.34 -10.40 2.02
N LEU A 165 13.05 -11.50 1.33
CA LEU A 165 12.35 -12.65 1.93
C LEU A 165 13.33 -13.74 2.42
N SER A 166 14.62 -13.42 2.52
CA SER A 166 15.73 -14.37 2.72
C SER A 166 15.66 -15.28 3.95
N ASN A 167 14.85 -14.94 4.95
CA ASN A 167 14.72 -15.70 6.20
C ASN A 167 13.27 -16.05 6.58
N THR A 168 12.34 -15.99 5.62
CA THR A 168 10.93 -16.24 5.89
C THR A 168 10.53 -17.67 5.56
N LYS A 169 9.49 -18.19 6.22
CA LYS A 169 8.88 -19.49 5.90
C LYS A 169 8.44 -19.61 4.43
N LEU A 170 8.28 -18.50 3.72
CA LEU A 170 7.97 -18.43 2.28
C LEU A 170 9.09 -19.01 1.41
N GLN A 171 10.37 -18.87 1.80
CA GLN A 171 11.48 -19.52 1.08
C GLN A 171 11.52 -21.03 1.23
N ALA A 172 11.07 -21.57 2.37
CA ALA A 172 11.02 -23.02 2.56
C ALA A 172 10.03 -23.69 1.61
N GLN A 173 8.95 -22.99 1.25
CA GLN A 173 7.96 -23.46 0.26
C GLN A 173 8.47 -23.33 -1.18
N GLN A 174 9.31 -22.34 -1.48
CA GLN A 174 9.91 -22.16 -2.81
C GLN A 174 10.98 -23.22 -3.13
N LYS A 175 11.77 -23.64 -2.14
CA LYS A 175 12.81 -24.69 -2.36
C LYS A 175 12.23 -26.04 -2.76
N SER A 176 11.02 -26.36 -2.36
CA SER A 176 10.35 -27.63 -2.74
C SER A 176 9.76 -27.64 -4.16
N GLN A 177 9.67 -26.49 -4.83
CA GLN A 177 9.21 -26.38 -6.23
C GLN A 177 10.32 -26.17 -7.25
N HIS A 178 11.57 -25.89 -6.81
CA HIS A 178 12.67 -25.52 -7.69
C HIS A 178 13.42 -26.71 -8.36
N GLU A 179 13.04 -27.95 -8.08
CA GLU A 179 13.71 -29.10 -8.75
C GLU A 179 13.24 -29.36 -10.19
N TYR A 180 12.29 -28.62 -10.71
CA TYR A 180 11.70 -28.88 -12.03
C TYR A 180 11.52 -27.68 -12.95
N ASN A 181 12.48 -26.78 -13.18
CA ASN A 181 12.52 -26.05 -14.45
C ASN A 181 13.62 -24.99 -14.49
N ASN A 182 14.55 -25.19 -15.39
CA ASN A 182 15.60 -24.27 -15.80
C ASN A 182 15.03 -23.24 -16.80
N GLN A 183 14.28 -22.24 -16.35
CA GLN A 183 13.97 -21.01 -17.11
C GLN A 183 13.83 -19.87 -16.10
N SER A 184 14.39 -18.70 -16.45
CA SER A 184 14.41 -17.44 -15.67
C SER A 184 13.10 -17.22 -14.87
N ALA A 185 13.04 -17.79 -13.68
CA ALA A 185 11.84 -17.80 -12.87
C ALA A 185 11.66 -16.43 -12.21
N LEU A 186 10.66 -15.71 -12.65
CA LEU A 186 9.95 -14.75 -11.83
C LEU A 186 9.33 -15.55 -10.67
N ASP A 187 10.02 -15.61 -9.52
CA ASP A 187 9.52 -16.27 -8.34
C ASP A 187 8.25 -15.54 -7.89
N ILE A 188 7.10 -16.17 -8.13
CA ILE A 188 5.83 -15.73 -7.59
C ILE A 188 5.80 -16.20 -6.14
N VAL A 189 5.89 -15.25 -5.20
CA VAL A 189 5.63 -15.53 -3.79
C VAL A 189 4.13 -15.74 -3.65
N ASP A 190 3.72 -16.98 -3.52
CA ASP A 190 2.34 -17.34 -3.22
C ASP A 190 2.09 -17.05 -1.73
N ALA A 191 1.67 -15.82 -1.46
CA ALA A 191 1.37 -15.41 -0.10
C ALA A 191 0.07 -16.10 0.35
N ASP A 192 0.16 -16.85 1.44
CA ASP A 192 -1.02 -17.37 2.15
C ASP A 192 -1.78 -16.19 2.76
N CYS A 193 -2.90 -15.79 2.13
CA CYS A 193 -3.61 -14.58 2.48
C CYS A 193 -5.10 -14.64 2.12
N GLU A 194 -5.90 -13.87 2.84
CA GLU A 194 -7.33 -13.74 2.64
C GLU A 194 -7.70 -12.33 2.15
N PRO A 195 -8.64 -12.17 1.19
CA PRO A 195 -9.08 -10.87 0.74
C PRO A 195 -9.84 -10.15 1.86
N VAL A 196 -9.69 -8.81 1.93
CA VAL A 196 -10.40 -7.96 2.90
C VAL A 196 -11.90 -7.87 2.58
N PHE A 197 -12.24 -7.86 1.29
CA PHE A 197 -13.61 -7.92 0.78
C PHE A 197 -13.79 -9.19 -0.03
N ASP A 198 -14.97 -9.76 -0.07
CA ASP A 198 -15.28 -10.79 -1.05
C ASP A 198 -15.31 -10.21 -2.49
N ASP A 199 -15.42 -11.07 -3.49
CA ASP A 199 -15.35 -10.65 -4.89
C ASP A 199 -16.55 -9.82 -5.32
N SER A 200 -17.73 -10.07 -4.76
CA SER A 200 -18.96 -9.33 -5.07
C SER A 200 -18.89 -7.94 -4.47
N GLU A 201 -18.60 -7.85 -3.17
CA GLU A 201 -18.44 -6.58 -2.46
C GLU A 201 -17.38 -5.69 -3.13
N PHE A 202 -16.23 -6.25 -3.46
CA PHE A 202 -15.16 -5.48 -4.11
C PHE A 202 -15.56 -4.99 -5.50
N LYS A 203 -16.26 -5.80 -6.27
CA LYS A 203 -16.77 -5.41 -7.60
C LYS A 203 -17.74 -4.23 -7.51
N ASP A 204 -18.63 -4.23 -6.52
CA ASP A 204 -19.58 -3.15 -6.30
C ASP A 204 -18.86 -1.85 -5.91
N ILE A 205 -17.85 -1.94 -5.03
CA ILE A 205 -16.99 -0.80 -4.66
C ILE A 205 -16.28 -0.23 -5.89
N VAL A 206 -15.68 -1.07 -6.72
CA VAL A 206 -14.97 -0.62 -7.94
C VAL A 206 -15.92 0.08 -8.90
N LYS A 207 -17.11 -0.46 -9.10
CA LYS A 207 -18.14 0.15 -9.95
C LYS A 207 -18.53 1.53 -9.43
N GLU A 208 -18.80 1.67 -8.15
CA GLU A 208 -19.14 2.95 -7.53
C GLU A 208 -17.99 3.97 -7.67
N LEU A 209 -16.75 3.56 -7.42
CA LEU A 209 -15.56 4.42 -7.61
C LEU A 209 -15.44 4.92 -9.05
N GLN A 210 -15.72 4.08 -10.04
CA GLN A 210 -15.70 4.48 -11.44
C GLN A 210 -16.78 5.53 -11.75
N GLU A 211 -17.99 5.36 -11.24
CA GLU A 211 -19.09 6.32 -11.42
C GLU A 211 -18.77 7.68 -10.77
N LEU A 212 -18.11 7.70 -9.62
CA LEU A 212 -17.72 8.92 -8.91
C LEU A 212 -16.54 9.65 -9.57
N SER A 213 -15.64 8.93 -10.22
CA SER A 213 -14.42 9.48 -10.81
C SER A 213 -14.62 10.05 -12.22
N ILE A 214 -15.74 9.72 -12.90
CA ILE A 214 -16.03 10.13 -14.28
C ILE A 214 -16.93 11.37 -14.35
N LYS A 215 -17.64 11.69 -13.28
CA LYS A 215 -18.58 12.85 -13.20
C LYS A 215 -17.93 14.05 -12.56
#